data_7216f0f762a4af73e366ecc1bbf765e2
#
_entry.id   7216f0f762a4af73e366ecc1bbf765e2
#
_cell.length_a   1.000
_cell.length_b   1.000
_cell.length_c   1.000
_cell.angle_alpha   90.00
_cell.angle_beta   90.00
_cell.angle_gamma   90.00
#
_symmetry.space_group_name_H-M   'P 1'
#
loop_
_entity.id
_entity.type
_entity.pdbx_description
1 polymer ?
#
loop_
_entity_poly.entity_id
_entity_poly.type
_entity_poly.pdbx_seq_one_letter_code
_entity_poly.pdbx_strand_id
1 'polypeptide(L)'
;QKDFSETQIGIPVPALDSLLGLIFLWALPMLFVFLLKDLGMMMLMNATLIIMLFAISQGTGYLALGLTAVTAAGFGMRVISSNVRNRFDVWLNPFADPTGKGWQTLQALCAMYSGGAWGAGLGSGVPQSVPIVTSDFIYAAMAEELGLFGCAVLLMVYSILFSRGFRAAGATRTPFERLLCVGLTGSLAVQTLINVAGVTKALPMTGVTLPFISHGGSSLITSMLIAGLLTGLSDRK
;
A
#
# COMPACT_ATOMS: atom_id res chain seq x y z
N GLN A 1 -14.95 17.02 -20.20
CA GLN A 1 -14.31 16.28 -21.33
C GLN A 1 -13.47 17.17 -22.26
N LYS A 2 -13.09 18.41 -21.88
CA LYS A 2 -12.42 19.35 -22.79
C LYS A 2 -11.09 19.91 -22.31
N ASP A 3 -10.48 19.38 -21.24
CA ASP A 3 -9.34 20.06 -20.59
C ASP A 3 -8.02 19.27 -20.63
N PHE A 4 -7.79 18.50 -21.70
CA PHE A 4 -6.49 17.87 -21.90
C PHE A 4 -5.80 18.49 -23.13
N SER A 5 -4.64 19.12 -22.93
CA SER A 5 -3.75 19.51 -24.00
C SER A 5 -2.70 18.41 -24.23
N GLU A 6 -2.48 18.02 -25.46
CA GLU A 6 -1.39 17.12 -25.81
C GLU A 6 -0.05 17.84 -25.64
N THR A 7 0.82 17.33 -24.79
CA THR A 7 2.23 17.74 -24.75
C THR A 7 3.03 16.96 -25.80
N GLN A 8 4.18 17.50 -26.20
CA GLN A 8 5.10 16.88 -27.17
C GLN A 8 5.58 15.46 -26.77
N ILE A 9 5.25 15.00 -25.57
CA ILE A 9 5.61 13.67 -25.04
C ILE A 9 4.42 12.69 -25.13
N GLY A 10 3.28 13.10 -25.72
CA GLY A 10 2.10 12.22 -25.90
C GLY A 10 1.35 11.86 -24.58
N ILE A 11 1.60 12.56 -23.49
CA ILE A 11 0.89 12.39 -22.21
C ILE A 11 -0.22 13.45 -22.17
N PRO A 12 -1.51 13.06 -22.12
CA PRO A 12 -2.59 14.03 -21.96
C PRO A 12 -2.48 14.71 -20.59
N VAL A 13 -2.19 16.00 -20.58
CA VAL A 13 -2.04 16.79 -19.36
C VAL A 13 -3.34 17.57 -19.12
N PRO A 14 -3.93 17.54 -17.89
CA PRO A 14 -5.05 18.40 -17.53
C PRO A 14 -4.67 19.88 -17.71
N ALA A 15 -5.67 20.75 -17.95
CA ALA A 15 -5.45 22.17 -18.03
C ALA A 15 -4.73 22.70 -16.78
N LEU A 16 -3.79 23.63 -16.97
CA LEU A 16 -2.89 24.14 -15.90
C LEU A 16 -3.65 24.57 -14.64
N ASP A 17 -4.82 25.20 -14.78
CA ASP A 17 -5.63 25.65 -13.64
C ASP A 17 -6.17 24.49 -12.80
N SER A 18 -6.58 23.41 -13.46
CA SER A 18 -7.03 22.16 -12.78
C SER A 18 -5.88 21.43 -12.12
N LEU A 19 -4.69 21.45 -12.73
CA LEU A 19 -3.46 20.87 -12.19
C LEU A 19 -2.98 21.61 -10.94
N LEU A 20 -3.01 22.93 -10.90
CA LEU A 20 -2.57 23.72 -9.75
C LEU A 20 -3.41 23.40 -8.51
N GLY A 21 -4.74 23.31 -8.65
CA GLY A 21 -5.64 22.94 -7.55
C GLY A 21 -5.35 21.52 -7.03
N LEU A 22 -5.16 20.56 -7.93
CA LEU A 22 -4.84 19.17 -7.58
C LEU A 22 -3.47 19.05 -6.90
N ILE A 23 -2.45 19.73 -7.43
CA ILE A 23 -1.11 19.75 -6.87
C ILE A 23 -1.14 20.35 -5.46
N PHE A 24 -1.84 21.47 -5.26
CA PHE A 24 -1.95 22.11 -3.95
C PHE A 24 -2.64 21.20 -2.93
N LEU A 25 -3.76 20.59 -3.31
CA LEU A 25 -4.52 19.69 -2.45
C LEU A 25 -3.72 18.43 -2.07
N TRP A 26 -2.87 17.95 -2.98
CA TRP A 26 -2.00 16.80 -2.75
C TRP A 26 -0.71 17.19 -2.03
N ALA A 27 -0.09 18.33 -2.38
CA ALA A 27 1.20 18.73 -1.83
C ALA A 27 1.13 19.06 -0.34
N LEU A 28 0.00 19.61 0.14
CA LEU A 28 -0.15 19.99 1.53
C LEU A 28 -0.10 18.77 2.48
N PRO A 29 -0.92 17.70 2.33
CA PRO A 29 -0.78 16.50 3.14
C PRO A 29 0.58 15.82 2.94
N MET A 30 1.11 15.85 1.71
CA MET A 30 2.40 15.24 1.39
C MET A 30 3.56 15.92 2.12
N LEU A 31 3.50 17.24 2.27
CA LEU A 31 4.47 18.00 3.06
C LEU A 31 4.46 17.54 4.53
N PHE A 32 3.27 17.35 5.13
CA PHE A 32 3.18 16.86 6.51
C PHE A 32 3.77 15.45 6.65
N VAL A 33 3.44 14.55 5.74
CA VAL A 33 3.98 13.17 5.75
C VAL A 33 5.50 13.17 5.54
N PHE A 34 6.01 14.07 4.69
CA PHE A 34 7.45 14.25 4.51
C PHE A 34 8.14 14.73 5.79
N LEU A 35 7.56 15.69 6.51
CA LEU A 35 8.07 16.18 7.80
C LEU A 35 8.06 15.09 8.87
N LEU A 36 7.04 14.21 8.87
CA LEU A 36 6.96 13.05 9.75
C LEU A 36 7.95 11.94 9.37
N LYS A 37 8.58 12.04 8.20
CA LYS A 37 9.53 11.03 7.67
C LYS A 37 8.92 9.63 7.56
N ASP A 38 7.60 9.55 7.30
CA ASP A 38 6.86 8.31 7.13
C ASP A 38 6.87 7.86 5.67
N LEU A 39 7.80 6.94 5.35
CA LEU A 39 7.95 6.40 4.01
C LEU A 39 6.69 5.63 3.55
N GLY A 40 6.05 4.90 4.46
CA GLY A 40 4.88 4.08 4.13
C GLY A 40 3.70 4.90 3.68
N MET A 41 3.38 5.95 4.45
CA MET A 41 2.28 6.85 4.12
C MET A 41 2.57 7.64 2.85
N MET A 42 3.83 8.05 2.62
CA MET A 42 4.24 8.68 1.36
C MET A 42 3.99 7.77 0.16
N MET A 43 4.41 6.51 0.23
CA MET A 43 4.19 5.53 -0.83
C MET A 43 2.70 5.29 -1.07
N LEU A 44 1.90 5.15 -0.01
CA LEU A 44 0.46 4.92 -0.09
C LEU A 44 -0.25 6.08 -0.79
N MET A 45 0.00 7.32 -0.36
CA MET A 45 -0.64 8.52 -0.93
C MET A 45 -0.25 8.72 -2.40
N ASN A 46 1.03 8.58 -2.73
CA ASN A 46 1.50 8.70 -4.12
C ASN A 46 0.90 7.62 -5.02
N ALA A 47 0.94 6.37 -4.59
CA ALA A 47 0.41 5.27 -5.39
C ALA A 47 -1.11 5.41 -5.61
N THR A 48 -1.86 5.85 -4.59
CA THR A 48 -3.29 6.13 -4.73
C THR A 48 -3.56 7.26 -5.74
N LEU A 49 -2.79 8.35 -5.66
CA LEU A 49 -2.89 9.46 -6.63
C LEU A 49 -2.62 8.97 -8.06
N ILE A 50 -1.58 8.15 -8.26
CA ILE A 50 -1.23 7.59 -9.57
C ILE A 50 -2.37 6.73 -10.14
N ILE A 51 -2.98 5.88 -9.30
CA ILE A 51 -4.13 5.07 -9.69
C ILE A 51 -5.31 5.96 -10.11
N MET A 52 -5.58 7.03 -9.37
CA MET A 52 -6.65 7.97 -9.70
C MET A 52 -6.36 8.73 -11.00
N LEU A 53 -5.13 9.22 -11.19
CA LEU A 53 -4.72 9.89 -12.43
C LEU A 53 -4.80 8.95 -13.64
N PHE A 54 -4.38 7.70 -13.48
CA PHE A 54 -4.52 6.69 -14.52
C PHE A 54 -5.99 6.42 -14.87
N ALA A 55 -6.86 6.35 -13.86
CA ALA A 55 -8.30 6.15 -14.08
C ALA A 55 -8.98 7.31 -14.82
N ILE A 56 -8.46 8.53 -14.67
CA ILE A 56 -8.96 9.73 -15.36
C ILE A 56 -8.42 9.80 -16.79
N SER A 57 -7.10 9.65 -16.94
CA SER A 57 -6.40 9.93 -18.21
C SER A 57 -6.33 8.74 -19.14
N GLN A 58 -6.46 7.52 -18.62
CA GLN A 58 -6.22 6.25 -19.32
C GLN A 58 -4.82 6.15 -19.99
N GLY A 59 -3.92 7.07 -19.64
CA GLY A 59 -2.57 7.15 -20.19
C GLY A 59 -1.58 6.35 -19.37
N THR A 60 -0.91 5.36 -19.96
CA THR A 60 0.14 4.54 -19.29
C THR A 60 1.35 5.37 -18.86
N GLY A 61 1.55 6.55 -19.46
CA GLY A 61 2.62 7.49 -19.09
C GLY A 61 2.56 7.94 -17.62
N TYR A 62 1.36 8.09 -17.04
CA TYR A 62 1.22 8.45 -15.63
C TYR A 62 1.69 7.36 -14.68
N LEU A 63 1.52 6.07 -15.05
CA LEU A 63 2.04 4.95 -14.27
C LEU A 63 3.58 4.96 -14.26
N ALA A 64 4.20 5.17 -15.43
CA ALA A 64 5.65 5.25 -15.54
C ALA A 64 6.21 6.46 -14.76
N LEU A 65 5.61 7.64 -14.96
CA LEU A 65 6.01 8.86 -14.25
C LEU A 65 5.84 8.71 -12.74
N GLY A 66 4.73 8.14 -12.30
CA GLY A 66 4.46 7.94 -10.89
C GLY A 66 5.41 6.93 -10.26
N LEU A 67 5.69 5.81 -10.92
CA LEU A 67 6.64 4.82 -10.43
C LEU A 67 8.06 5.40 -10.33
N THR A 68 8.50 6.16 -11.32
CA THR A 68 9.79 6.85 -11.28
C THR A 68 9.84 7.91 -10.18
N ALA A 69 8.75 8.66 -9.96
CA ALA A 69 8.67 9.65 -8.88
C ALA A 69 8.73 9.00 -7.49
N VAL A 70 8.00 7.90 -7.27
CA VAL A 70 8.02 7.17 -5.99
C VAL A 70 9.39 6.58 -5.71
N THR A 71 10.03 5.95 -6.70
CA THR A 71 11.38 5.40 -6.55
C THR A 71 12.42 6.49 -6.29
N ALA A 72 12.39 7.59 -7.03
CA ALA A 72 13.28 8.73 -6.83
C ALA A 72 13.08 9.37 -5.44
N ALA A 73 11.83 9.54 -4.99
CA ALA A 73 11.51 10.05 -3.66
C ALA A 73 12.02 9.11 -2.54
N GLY A 74 11.87 7.80 -2.70
CA GLY A 74 12.38 6.80 -1.75
C GLY A 74 13.90 6.86 -1.61
N PHE A 75 14.62 6.93 -2.73
CA PHE A 75 16.08 7.09 -2.73
C PHE A 75 16.52 8.45 -2.17
N GLY A 76 15.81 9.54 -2.50
CA GLY A 76 16.05 10.87 -1.92
C GLY A 76 15.87 10.87 -0.41
N MET A 77 14.81 10.27 0.10
CA MET A 77 14.56 10.16 1.53
C MET A 77 15.61 9.32 2.27
N ARG A 78 16.25 8.35 1.61
CA ARG A 78 17.38 7.59 2.17
C ARG A 78 18.56 8.50 2.54
N VAL A 79 18.77 9.58 1.78
CA VAL A 79 19.84 10.54 2.06
C VAL A 79 19.48 11.45 3.23
N ILE A 80 18.22 11.87 3.33
CA ILE A 80 17.73 12.87 4.28
C ILE A 80 17.42 12.25 5.66
N SER A 81 16.86 11.02 5.68
CA SER A 81 16.34 10.40 6.90
C SER A 81 17.15 9.17 7.30
N SER A 82 17.70 9.19 8.53
CA SER A 82 18.38 8.04 9.11
C SER A 82 17.45 6.81 9.28
N ASN A 83 16.17 7.05 9.62
CA ASN A 83 15.19 5.98 9.73
C ASN A 83 14.93 5.29 8.39
N VAL A 84 14.78 6.06 7.32
CA VAL A 84 14.59 5.51 5.97
C VAL A 84 15.85 4.78 5.52
N ARG A 85 17.04 5.36 5.77
CA ARG A 85 18.32 4.70 5.49
C ARG A 85 18.40 3.34 6.17
N ASN A 86 18.12 3.27 7.47
CA ASN A 86 18.14 2.02 8.22
C ASN A 86 17.19 0.96 7.63
N ARG A 87 15.96 1.37 7.20
CA ARG A 87 15.01 0.45 6.55
C ARG A 87 15.56 -0.10 5.24
N PHE A 88 16.22 0.73 4.43
CA PHE A 88 16.88 0.29 3.20
C PHE A 88 18.07 -0.63 3.49
N ASP A 89 18.90 -0.33 4.48
CA ASP A 89 20.06 -1.13 4.84
C ASP A 89 19.65 -2.51 5.36
N VAL A 90 18.63 -2.59 6.22
CA VAL A 90 18.03 -3.86 6.68
C VAL A 90 17.37 -4.63 5.52
N TRP A 91 16.71 -3.94 4.60
CA TRP A 91 16.13 -4.57 3.41
C TRP A 91 17.18 -5.20 2.51
N LEU A 92 18.30 -4.52 2.29
CA LEU A 92 19.40 -5.05 1.48
C LEU A 92 20.13 -6.20 2.18
N ASN A 93 20.50 -6.00 3.44
CA ASN A 93 21.23 -6.99 4.22
C ASN A 93 20.81 -7.02 5.70
N PRO A 94 19.76 -7.80 6.07
CA PRO A 94 19.32 -7.92 7.44
C PRO A 94 20.33 -8.66 8.34
N PHE A 95 21.25 -9.42 7.76
CA PHE A 95 22.30 -10.15 8.48
C PHE A 95 23.48 -9.28 8.91
N ALA A 96 23.56 -8.03 8.47
CA ALA A 96 24.60 -7.11 8.91
C ALA A 96 24.51 -6.78 10.42
N ASP A 97 23.29 -6.78 10.98
CA ASP A 97 23.02 -6.57 12.41
C ASP A 97 21.84 -7.46 12.84
N PRO A 98 22.10 -8.78 13.01
CA PRO A 98 21.04 -9.77 13.19
C PRO A 98 20.36 -9.69 14.57
N THR A 99 21.01 -9.10 15.57
CA THR A 99 20.48 -8.94 16.94
C THR A 99 19.94 -7.55 17.22
N GLY A 100 20.21 -6.57 16.33
CA GLY A 100 19.75 -5.19 16.42
C GLY A 100 18.70 -4.87 15.37
N LYS A 101 19.07 -4.04 14.40
CA LYS A 101 18.12 -3.49 13.40
C LYS A 101 17.51 -4.55 12.50
N GLY A 102 18.22 -5.63 12.16
CA GLY A 102 17.76 -6.73 11.32
C GLY A 102 16.87 -7.74 12.05
N TRP A 103 16.89 -7.74 13.39
CA TRP A 103 16.23 -8.75 14.22
C TRP A 103 14.78 -9.01 13.82
N GLN A 104 13.97 -7.95 13.76
CA GLN A 104 12.54 -8.03 13.47
C GLN A 104 12.27 -8.65 12.09
N THR A 105 13.00 -8.23 11.06
CA THR A 105 12.87 -8.76 9.71
C THR A 105 13.30 -10.22 9.65
N LEU A 106 14.38 -10.59 10.34
CA LEU A 106 14.85 -11.98 10.38
C LEU A 106 13.87 -12.90 11.09
N GLN A 107 13.31 -12.46 12.22
CA GLN A 107 12.27 -13.24 12.91
C GLN A 107 11.03 -13.46 12.04
N ALA A 108 10.58 -12.42 11.31
CA ALA A 108 9.45 -12.55 10.39
C ALA A 108 9.75 -13.54 9.25
N LEU A 109 10.98 -13.52 8.70
CA LEU A 109 11.39 -14.47 7.66
C LEU A 109 11.49 -15.90 8.22
N CYS A 110 12.00 -16.08 9.44
CA CYS A 110 12.06 -17.37 10.11
C CYS A 110 10.64 -17.92 10.36
N ALA A 111 9.71 -17.08 10.85
CA ALA A 111 8.31 -17.46 11.07
C ALA A 111 7.64 -17.93 9.76
N MET A 112 7.81 -17.19 8.67
CA MET A 112 7.28 -17.59 7.35
C MET A 112 7.92 -18.89 6.85
N TYR A 113 9.22 -19.09 7.09
CA TYR A 113 9.91 -20.32 6.70
C TYR A 113 9.42 -21.52 7.51
N SER A 114 9.23 -21.38 8.83
CA SER A 114 8.75 -22.47 9.70
C SER A 114 7.34 -22.93 9.36
N GLY A 115 6.48 -22.01 8.86
CA GLY A 115 5.12 -22.36 8.42
C GLY A 115 5.08 -23.25 7.18
N GLY A 116 6.10 -23.17 6.31
CA GLY A 116 6.16 -23.97 5.09
C GLY A 116 4.92 -23.85 4.20
N ALA A 117 4.51 -24.96 3.56
CA ALA A 117 3.36 -24.96 2.66
C ALA A 117 2.01 -24.97 3.41
N TRP A 118 1.90 -25.75 4.50
CA TRP A 118 0.65 -26.04 5.18
C TRP A 118 0.46 -25.29 6.50
N GLY A 119 1.49 -24.63 7.01
CA GLY A 119 1.49 -23.98 8.31
C GLY A 119 1.75 -24.92 9.48
N ALA A 120 2.12 -24.33 10.62
CA ALA A 120 2.27 -25.04 11.88
C ALA A 120 0.91 -25.44 12.50
N GLY A 121 -0.18 -24.84 12.05
CA GLY A 121 -1.53 -24.94 12.60
C GLY A 121 -1.92 -23.71 13.42
N LEU A 122 -3.22 -23.43 13.46
CA LEU A 122 -3.76 -22.29 14.22
C LEU A 122 -3.43 -22.43 15.71
N GLY A 123 -2.79 -21.40 16.28
CA GLY A 123 -2.36 -21.36 17.67
C GLY A 123 -1.16 -22.26 18.00
N SER A 124 -0.53 -22.90 17.01
CA SER A 124 0.65 -23.75 17.20
C SER A 124 1.95 -23.03 16.83
N GLY A 125 1.87 -21.85 16.21
CA GLY A 125 3.01 -20.98 15.97
C GLY A 125 3.51 -20.31 17.24
N VAL A 126 4.66 -19.65 17.15
CA VAL A 126 5.22 -18.79 18.19
C VAL A 126 5.31 -17.35 17.69
N PRO A 127 4.18 -16.72 17.33
CA PRO A 127 4.17 -15.40 16.73
C PRO A 127 4.80 -14.33 17.65
N GLN A 128 4.82 -14.59 18.97
CA GLN A 128 5.46 -13.70 19.97
C GLN A 128 6.96 -13.54 19.77
N SER A 129 7.60 -14.43 19.00
CA SER A 129 9.01 -14.31 18.63
C SER A 129 9.27 -13.14 17.68
N VAL A 130 8.25 -12.70 16.93
CA VAL A 130 8.32 -11.54 16.03
C VAL A 130 7.88 -10.29 16.78
N PRO A 131 8.75 -9.29 16.99
CA PRO A 131 8.35 -8.04 17.64
C PRO A 131 7.26 -7.32 16.84
N ILE A 132 6.27 -6.75 17.54
CA ILE A 132 5.15 -5.98 16.94
C ILE A 132 4.38 -6.80 15.87
N VAL A 133 4.32 -8.12 16.08
CA VAL A 133 3.70 -9.05 15.14
C VAL A 133 2.24 -8.71 14.81
N THR A 134 1.49 -8.23 15.79
CA THR A 134 0.05 -7.96 15.64
C THR A 134 -0.27 -6.77 14.74
N SER A 135 0.67 -5.85 14.50
CA SER A 135 0.45 -4.70 13.62
C SER A 135 1.07 -4.92 12.23
N ASP A 136 2.36 -4.63 12.10
CA ASP A 136 3.02 -4.52 10.79
C ASP A 136 3.43 -5.87 10.22
N PHE A 137 3.70 -6.86 11.08
CA PHE A 137 4.17 -8.19 10.71
C PHE A 137 3.12 -9.28 10.83
N ILE A 138 1.84 -8.93 10.95
CA ILE A 138 0.74 -9.91 11.09
C ILE A 138 0.73 -10.94 9.95
N TYR A 139 1.12 -10.52 8.73
CA TYR A 139 1.22 -11.42 7.59
C TYR A 139 2.27 -12.53 7.81
N ALA A 140 3.37 -12.25 8.53
CA ALA A 140 4.37 -13.27 8.88
C ALA A 140 3.81 -14.30 9.88
N ALA A 141 3.06 -13.85 10.89
CA ALA A 141 2.37 -14.76 11.82
C ALA A 141 1.33 -15.64 11.12
N MET A 142 0.57 -15.04 10.20
CA MET A 142 -0.38 -15.82 9.40
C MET A 142 0.33 -16.83 8.50
N ALA A 143 1.48 -16.49 7.95
CA ALA A 143 2.29 -17.41 7.16
C ALA A 143 2.88 -18.54 8.00
N GLU A 144 3.23 -18.29 9.27
CA GLU A 144 3.68 -19.32 10.22
C GLU A 144 2.56 -20.32 10.54
N GLU A 145 1.36 -19.82 10.86
CA GLU A 145 0.25 -20.66 11.29
C GLU A 145 -0.51 -21.33 10.14
N LEU A 146 -0.75 -20.60 9.04
CA LEU A 146 -1.57 -21.04 7.90
C LEU A 146 -0.74 -21.53 6.71
N GLY A 147 0.55 -21.27 6.71
CA GLY A 147 1.46 -21.61 5.63
C GLY A 147 1.22 -20.82 4.33
N LEU A 148 1.93 -21.23 3.29
CA LEU A 148 1.82 -20.61 1.96
C LEU A 148 0.39 -20.68 1.40
N PHE A 149 -0.29 -21.84 1.57
CA PHE A 149 -1.66 -22.00 1.07
C PHE A 149 -2.65 -21.06 1.76
N GLY A 150 -2.57 -20.90 3.08
CA GLY A 150 -3.42 -19.97 3.82
C GLY A 150 -3.18 -18.53 3.40
N CYS A 151 -1.91 -18.14 3.22
CA CYS A 151 -1.55 -16.82 2.69
C CYS A 151 -2.07 -16.60 1.27
N ALA A 152 -2.02 -17.63 0.40
CA ALA A 152 -2.57 -17.54 -0.96
C ALA A 152 -4.09 -17.34 -0.94
N VAL A 153 -4.81 -18.08 -0.08
CA VAL A 153 -6.26 -17.90 0.13
C VAL A 153 -6.56 -16.48 0.62
N LEU A 154 -5.79 -15.96 1.57
CA LEU A 154 -5.95 -14.59 2.05
C LEU A 154 -5.80 -13.58 0.91
N LEU A 155 -4.73 -13.68 0.11
CA LEU A 155 -4.52 -12.79 -1.03
C LEU A 155 -5.60 -12.94 -2.09
N MET A 156 -6.17 -14.13 -2.27
CA MET A 156 -7.33 -14.35 -3.13
C MET A 156 -8.57 -13.60 -2.62
N VAL A 157 -8.84 -13.63 -1.32
CA VAL A 157 -9.96 -12.87 -0.70
C VAL A 157 -9.77 -11.37 -0.92
N TYR A 158 -8.57 -10.83 -0.71
CA TYR A 158 -8.27 -9.43 -1.03
C TYR A 158 -8.47 -9.13 -2.52
N SER A 159 -8.02 -10.01 -3.41
CA SER A 159 -8.19 -9.84 -4.86
C SER A 159 -9.67 -9.79 -5.27
N ILE A 160 -10.51 -10.61 -4.63
CA ILE A 160 -11.97 -10.58 -4.81
C ILE A 160 -12.54 -9.25 -4.32
N LEU A 161 -12.14 -8.80 -3.12
CA LEU A 161 -12.58 -7.52 -2.56
C LEU A 161 -12.24 -6.36 -3.50
N PHE A 162 -10.98 -6.27 -3.95
CA PHE A 162 -10.54 -5.21 -4.84
C PHE A 162 -11.25 -5.27 -6.21
N SER A 163 -11.41 -6.47 -6.78
CA SER A 163 -12.13 -6.63 -8.04
C SER A 163 -13.60 -6.21 -7.93
N ARG A 164 -14.24 -6.44 -6.78
CA ARG A 164 -15.61 -5.95 -6.50
C ARG A 164 -15.63 -4.43 -6.38
N GLY A 165 -14.69 -3.83 -5.66
CA GLY A 165 -14.57 -2.38 -5.53
C GLY A 165 -14.36 -1.67 -6.88
N PHE A 166 -13.45 -2.18 -7.73
CA PHE A 166 -13.25 -1.63 -9.08
C PHE A 166 -14.46 -1.85 -10.00
N ARG A 167 -15.19 -2.96 -9.87
CA ARG A 167 -16.44 -3.16 -10.62
C ARG A 167 -17.55 -2.19 -10.15
N ALA A 168 -17.61 -1.90 -8.85
CA ALA A 168 -18.53 -0.89 -8.34
C ALA A 168 -18.27 0.48 -8.98
N ALA A 169 -16.99 0.86 -9.18
CA ALA A 169 -16.63 2.09 -9.89
C ALA A 169 -17.19 2.14 -11.33
N GLY A 170 -17.22 1.00 -12.03
CA GLY A 170 -17.82 0.92 -13.38
C GLY A 170 -19.36 1.02 -13.41
N ALA A 171 -20.02 0.79 -12.28
CA ALA A 171 -21.48 0.82 -12.17
C ALA A 171 -22.04 2.17 -11.67
N THR A 172 -21.18 3.10 -11.24
CA THR A 172 -21.59 4.42 -10.70
C THR A 172 -22.11 5.35 -11.78
N ARG A 173 -23.03 6.26 -11.39
CA ARG A 173 -23.68 7.19 -12.31
C ARG A 173 -22.88 8.47 -12.57
N THR A 174 -22.11 8.92 -11.59
CA THR A 174 -21.37 10.17 -11.68
C THR A 174 -19.85 9.93 -11.80
N PRO A 175 -19.12 10.80 -12.53
CA PRO A 175 -17.66 10.71 -12.59
C PRO A 175 -16.98 10.82 -11.22
N PHE A 176 -17.57 11.60 -10.31
CA PHE A 176 -17.07 11.75 -8.93
C PHE A 176 -17.15 10.43 -8.16
N GLU A 177 -18.32 9.77 -8.17
CA GLU A 177 -18.51 8.47 -7.48
C GLU A 177 -17.56 7.41 -8.06
N ARG A 178 -17.40 7.40 -9.38
CA ARG A 178 -16.45 6.50 -10.05
C ARG A 178 -15.04 6.69 -9.54
N LEU A 179 -14.56 7.93 -9.51
CA LEU A 179 -13.21 8.24 -9.05
C LEU A 179 -13.03 7.96 -7.56
N LEU A 180 -14.06 8.23 -6.75
CA LEU A 180 -14.08 7.90 -5.32
C LEU A 180 -13.94 6.39 -5.10
N CYS A 181 -14.73 5.56 -5.80
CA CYS A 181 -14.60 4.09 -5.73
C CYS A 181 -13.21 3.60 -6.14
N VAL A 182 -12.63 4.16 -7.21
CA VAL A 182 -11.27 3.81 -7.66
C VAL A 182 -10.25 4.20 -6.61
N GLY A 183 -10.32 5.41 -6.06
CA GLY A 183 -9.39 5.89 -5.03
C GLY A 183 -9.45 5.06 -3.75
N LEU A 184 -10.66 4.80 -3.25
CA LEU A 184 -10.87 4.02 -2.03
C LEU A 184 -10.41 2.56 -2.19
N THR A 185 -10.78 1.92 -3.29
CA THR A 185 -10.35 0.54 -3.58
C THR A 185 -8.85 0.48 -3.82
N GLY A 186 -8.31 1.45 -4.58
CA GLY A 186 -6.89 1.56 -4.86
C GLY A 186 -6.05 1.75 -3.61
N SER A 187 -6.51 2.57 -2.66
CA SER A 187 -5.80 2.78 -1.39
C SER A 187 -5.70 1.50 -0.56
N LEU A 188 -6.79 0.72 -0.45
CA LEU A 188 -6.76 -0.58 0.24
C LEU A 188 -5.85 -1.58 -0.48
N ALA A 189 -5.90 -1.62 -1.82
CA ALA A 189 -5.07 -2.52 -2.60
C ALA A 189 -3.57 -2.19 -2.45
N VAL A 190 -3.21 -0.92 -2.55
CA VAL A 190 -1.83 -0.44 -2.36
C VAL A 190 -1.35 -0.71 -0.93
N GLN A 191 -2.20 -0.43 0.08
CA GLN A 191 -1.87 -0.68 1.47
C GLN A 191 -1.57 -2.16 1.72
N THR A 192 -2.40 -3.07 1.19
CA THR A 192 -2.18 -4.51 1.26
C THR A 192 -0.86 -4.90 0.58
N LEU A 193 -0.63 -4.38 -0.62
CA LEU A 193 0.56 -4.70 -1.40
C LEU A 193 1.84 -4.23 -0.72
N ILE A 194 1.85 -3.01 -0.17
CA ILE A 194 2.99 -2.45 0.56
C ILE A 194 3.29 -3.28 1.82
N ASN A 195 2.27 -3.68 2.59
CA ASN A 195 2.47 -4.50 3.78
C ASN A 195 3.05 -5.87 3.40
N VAL A 196 2.40 -6.61 2.52
CA VAL A 196 2.84 -7.95 2.09
C VAL A 196 4.24 -7.89 1.47
N ALA A 197 4.51 -6.94 0.59
CA ALA A 197 5.81 -6.77 -0.03
C ALA A 197 6.91 -6.39 0.98
N GLY A 198 6.59 -5.60 1.99
CA GLY A 198 7.49 -5.25 3.08
C GLY A 198 7.85 -6.47 3.94
N VAL A 199 6.84 -7.23 4.36
CA VAL A 199 7.03 -8.43 5.19
C VAL A 199 7.79 -9.54 4.44
N THR A 200 7.48 -9.74 3.16
CA THR A 200 8.17 -10.73 2.30
C THR A 200 9.53 -10.26 1.78
N LYS A 201 9.99 -9.08 2.21
CA LYS A 201 11.26 -8.48 1.77
C LYS A 201 11.32 -8.18 0.26
N ALA A 202 10.19 -8.09 -0.43
CA ALA A 202 10.14 -7.59 -1.81
C ALA A 202 10.36 -6.08 -1.89
N LEU A 203 9.93 -5.34 -0.84
CA LEU A 203 10.18 -3.91 -0.65
C LEU A 203 10.78 -3.64 0.72
N PRO A 204 11.40 -2.44 0.96
CA PRO A 204 11.77 -2.04 2.30
C PRO A 204 10.56 -1.99 3.21
N MET A 205 10.70 -2.45 4.46
CA MET A 205 9.62 -2.43 5.43
C MET A 205 9.19 -0.99 5.75
N THR A 206 7.91 -0.71 5.65
CA THR A 206 7.37 0.66 5.75
C THR A 206 6.59 0.93 7.03
N GLY A 207 6.15 -0.10 7.75
CA GLY A 207 5.30 0.05 8.94
C GLY A 207 3.82 0.27 8.60
N VAL A 208 3.41 0.02 7.37
CA VAL A 208 2.01 0.10 6.94
C VAL A 208 1.28 -1.18 7.37
N THR A 209 0.14 -1.03 8.01
CA THR A 209 -0.68 -2.13 8.51
C THR A 209 -1.44 -2.85 7.40
N LEU A 210 -1.75 -4.14 7.59
CA LEU A 210 -2.60 -4.91 6.67
C LEU A 210 -4.09 -4.57 6.93
N PRO A 211 -4.86 -4.06 5.94
CA PRO A 211 -6.26 -3.68 6.13
C PRO A 211 -7.09 -4.81 6.72
N PHE A 212 -8.03 -4.47 7.61
CA PHE A 212 -8.98 -5.39 8.29
C PHE A 212 -8.36 -6.41 9.26
N ILE A 213 -7.08 -6.72 9.16
CA ILE A 213 -6.43 -7.83 9.91
C ILE A 213 -5.47 -7.31 10.97
N SER A 214 -4.64 -6.32 10.64
CA SER A 214 -3.68 -5.77 11.60
C SER A 214 -4.37 -5.12 12.79
N HIS A 215 -3.77 -5.29 13.96
CA HIS A 215 -4.16 -4.57 15.16
C HIS A 215 -3.71 -3.10 15.04
N GLY A 216 -4.61 -2.27 14.52
CA GLY A 216 -4.43 -0.83 14.39
C GLY A 216 -5.79 -0.15 14.42
N GLY A 217 -6.15 0.50 15.55
CA GLY A 217 -7.49 1.05 15.74
C GLY A 217 -7.91 2.02 14.63
N SER A 218 -7.04 2.96 14.26
CA SER A 218 -7.30 3.91 13.16
C SER A 218 -7.38 3.23 11.79
N SER A 219 -6.49 2.27 11.53
CA SER A 219 -6.48 1.51 10.27
C SER A 219 -7.74 0.67 10.10
N LEU A 220 -8.20 0.01 11.17
CA LEU A 220 -9.42 -0.81 11.13
C LEU A 220 -10.65 0.06 10.89
N ILE A 221 -10.79 1.17 11.62
CA ILE A 221 -11.91 2.11 11.45
C ILE A 221 -11.93 2.64 10.00
N THR A 222 -10.78 3.07 9.48
CA THR A 222 -10.66 3.58 8.11
C THR A 222 -11.03 2.51 7.09
N SER A 223 -10.54 1.27 7.26
CA SER A 223 -10.85 0.16 6.36
C SER A 223 -12.33 -0.19 6.36
N MET A 224 -12.99 -0.18 7.53
CA MET A 224 -14.43 -0.42 7.66
C MET A 224 -15.25 0.72 7.05
N LEU A 225 -14.85 1.98 7.24
CA LEU A 225 -15.49 3.13 6.61
C LEU A 225 -15.39 3.05 5.07
N ILE A 226 -14.22 2.69 4.55
CA ILE A 226 -14.03 2.49 3.11
C ILE A 226 -14.95 1.38 2.59
N ALA A 227 -15.01 0.24 3.27
CA ALA A 227 -15.89 -0.86 2.89
C ALA A 227 -17.37 -0.44 2.91
N GLY A 228 -17.79 0.29 3.95
CA GLY A 228 -19.16 0.83 4.05
C GLY A 228 -19.50 1.80 2.91
N LEU A 229 -18.59 2.70 2.56
CA LEU A 229 -18.75 3.62 1.43
C LEU A 229 -18.85 2.88 0.09
N LEU A 230 -17.98 1.89 -0.13
CA LEU A 230 -17.96 1.10 -1.37
C LEU A 230 -19.27 0.29 -1.53
N THR A 231 -19.79 -0.29 -0.45
CA THR A 231 -21.09 -0.99 -0.48
C THR A 231 -22.24 -0.03 -0.77
N GLY A 232 -22.31 1.11 -0.07
CA GLY A 232 -23.34 2.13 -0.30
C GLY A 232 -23.31 2.72 -1.71
N LEU A 233 -22.14 2.86 -2.34
CA LEU A 233 -22.01 3.30 -3.73
C LEU A 233 -22.37 2.18 -4.72
N SER A 234 -22.14 0.92 -4.38
CA SER A 234 -22.51 -0.23 -5.21
C SER A 234 -24.02 -0.45 -5.29
N ASP A 235 -24.77 -0.11 -4.23
CA ASP A 235 -26.21 -0.32 -4.14
C ASP A 235 -27.05 0.77 -4.83
N ARG A 236 -26.44 1.88 -5.24
CA ARG A 236 -27.11 3.01 -5.93
C ARG A 236 -27.30 2.77 -7.44
N LYS A 237 -27.56 1.53 -7.85
CA LYS A 237 -27.83 1.16 -9.25
C LYS A 237 -29.12 1.75 -9.81
#